data_21bd5458482ee98a9b4e13bd654ce8c0
#
_entry.id   21bd5458482ee98a9b4e13bd654ce8c0
#
_cell.length_a   1.000
_cell.length_b   1.000
_cell.length_c   1.000
_cell.angle_alpha   90.00
_cell.angle_beta   90.00
_cell.angle_gamma   90.00
#
_symmetry.space_group_name_H-M   'P 1'
#
loop_
_entity.id
_entity.type
_entity.pdbx_description
1 polymer ?
#
loop_
_entity_poly.entity_id
_entity_poly.type
_entity_poly.pdbx_seq_one_letter_code
_entity_poly.pdbx_strand_id
1 'polypeptide(L)'
;ATRQSVMVALDVLGFERPTYLRRKSVGLVGLILPELTNPIFPAFAQLISTALARRGFIPILCTQTAGGVHEDDYVQQLLDHGVAGMINISGLHADSDSKPGRYFRLRELGMPLVLVNGAIDGLDVPTIANDDVAAIEMAIAHLTELGHVRIGLAAGPDRFIPVIRKLWGFRGAMARHTS
;
A
#
# COMPACT_ATOMS: atom_id res chain seq x y z
N ALA A 1 -11.74 30.41 -10.90
CA ALA A 1 -10.74 30.00 -11.92
C ALA A 1 -9.40 30.72 -11.66
N THR A 2 -9.38 32.02 -11.49
CA THR A 2 -8.17 32.85 -11.39
C THR A 2 -7.26 32.49 -10.20
N ARG A 3 -7.82 32.23 -9.00
CA ARG A 3 -7.04 31.89 -7.80
C ARG A 3 -6.30 30.56 -7.97
N GLN A 4 -6.97 29.55 -8.54
CA GLN A 4 -6.38 28.24 -8.76
C GLN A 4 -5.21 28.32 -9.78
N SER A 5 -5.39 29.09 -10.85
CA SER A 5 -4.36 29.28 -11.86
C SER A 5 -3.12 30.00 -11.33
N VAL A 6 -3.31 31.02 -10.48
CA VAL A 6 -2.22 31.73 -9.81
C VAL A 6 -1.46 30.79 -8.84
N MET A 7 -2.18 29.94 -8.10
CA MET A 7 -1.57 29.00 -7.17
C MET A 7 -0.71 27.96 -7.90
N VAL A 8 -1.18 27.44 -9.03
CA VAL A 8 -0.42 26.51 -9.87
C VAL A 8 0.81 27.20 -10.47
N ALA A 9 0.69 28.43 -10.93
CA ALA A 9 1.82 29.20 -11.48
C ALA A 9 2.91 29.47 -10.42
N LEU A 10 2.53 29.80 -9.19
CA LEU A 10 3.47 29.98 -8.08
C LEU A 10 4.24 28.68 -7.77
N ASP A 11 3.54 27.52 -7.77
CA ASP A 11 4.17 26.22 -7.55
C ASP A 11 5.14 25.85 -8.68
N VAL A 12 4.79 26.10 -9.95
CA VAL A 12 5.64 25.82 -11.12
C VAL A 12 6.87 26.71 -11.14
N LEU A 13 6.74 27.96 -10.71
CA LEU A 13 7.84 28.94 -10.69
C LEU A 13 8.72 28.83 -9.43
N GLY A 14 8.42 27.89 -8.50
CA GLY A 14 9.19 27.69 -7.27
C GLY A 14 9.09 28.83 -6.25
N PHE A 15 8.08 29.72 -6.37
CA PHE A 15 7.86 30.78 -5.39
C PHE A 15 7.26 30.22 -4.11
N GLU A 16 7.88 30.54 -2.97
CA GLU A 16 7.30 30.20 -1.67
C GLU A 16 5.94 30.90 -1.47
N ARG A 17 4.94 30.12 -1.14
CA ARG A 17 3.60 30.67 -0.85
C ARG A 17 3.66 31.50 0.43
N PRO A 18 3.17 32.74 0.43
CA PRO A 18 3.01 33.51 1.65
C PRO A 18 2.22 32.69 2.71
N THR A 19 2.60 32.78 3.97
CA THR A 19 2.06 31.97 5.07
C THR A 19 0.53 32.01 5.17
N TYR A 20 -0.09 33.16 4.85
CA TYR A 20 -1.54 33.32 4.86
C TYR A 20 -2.26 32.63 3.69
N LEU A 21 -1.54 32.24 2.63
CA LEU A 21 -2.05 31.45 1.50
C LEU A 21 -1.79 29.96 1.64
N ARG A 22 -0.96 29.54 2.60
CA ARG A 22 -0.72 28.13 2.89
C ARG A 22 -1.99 27.53 3.49
N ARG A 23 -2.48 26.43 2.95
CA ARG A 23 -3.53 25.65 3.59
C ARG A 23 -2.98 25.15 4.93
N LYS A 24 -3.68 25.43 6.03
CA LYS A 24 -3.33 24.84 7.32
C LYS A 24 -3.39 23.29 7.15
N SER A 25 -2.28 22.62 7.43
CA SER A 25 -2.25 21.16 7.42
C SER A 25 -3.19 20.62 8.49
N VAL A 26 -3.95 19.57 8.14
CA VAL A 26 -4.77 18.82 9.10
C VAL A 26 -3.90 17.92 9.96
N GLY A 27 -2.78 17.45 9.42
CA GLY A 27 -1.82 16.59 10.13
C GLY A 27 -0.86 15.89 9.18
N LEU A 28 0.09 15.17 9.76
CA LEU A 28 1.02 14.31 9.04
C LEU A 28 0.42 12.91 8.91
N VAL A 29 0.65 12.21 7.80
CA VAL A 29 0.28 10.80 7.61
C VAL A 29 1.51 10.02 7.16
N GLY A 30 1.86 8.98 7.91
CA GLY A 30 2.92 8.06 7.53
C GLY A 30 2.48 7.18 6.35
N LEU A 31 3.29 7.10 5.31
CA LEU A 31 3.08 6.23 4.16
C LEU A 31 4.27 5.29 4.07
N ILE A 32 4.08 4.05 4.48
CA ILE A 32 5.14 3.04 4.58
C ILE A 32 5.04 2.09 3.38
N LEU A 33 6.15 1.95 2.63
CA LEU A 33 6.27 1.12 1.44
C LEU A 33 7.51 0.21 1.56
N PRO A 34 7.49 -0.99 0.93
CA PRO A 34 8.62 -1.91 1.06
C PRO A 34 9.87 -1.45 0.29
N GLU A 35 9.69 -0.80 -0.87
CA GLU A 35 10.78 -0.38 -1.75
C GLU A 35 10.30 0.64 -2.80
N LEU A 36 11.25 1.22 -3.56
CA LEU A 36 10.94 2.13 -4.68
C LEU A 36 11.42 1.60 -6.04
N THR A 37 12.08 0.45 -6.08
CA THR A 37 12.60 -0.17 -7.30
C THR A 37 11.49 -0.82 -8.13
N ASN A 38 10.48 -1.38 -7.49
CA ASN A 38 9.30 -1.88 -8.15
C ASN A 38 8.35 -0.71 -8.46
N PRO A 39 8.04 -0.43 -9.74
CA PRO A 39 7.31 0.78 -10.17
C PRO A 39 5.90 0.92 -9.59
N ILE A 40 5.30 -0.17 -9.11
CA ILE A 40 3.96 -0.12 -8.49
C ILE A 40 3.97 0.70 -7.20
N PHE A 41 5.03 0.63 -6.39
CA PHE A 41 5.08 1.33 -5.11
C PHE A 41 5.23 2.84 -5.24
N PRO A 42 6.12 3.39 -6.11
CA PRO A 42 6.10 4.81 -6.43
C PRO A 42 4.76 5.31 -6.98
N ALA A 43 4.07 4.50 -7.80
CA ALA A 43 2.74 4.84 -8.30
C ALA A 43 1.71 4.97 -7.17
N PHE A 44 1.68 4.01 -6.22
CA PHE A 44 0.86 4.12 -5.00
C PHE A 44 1.23 5.36 -4.18
N ALA A 45 2.53 5.59 -3.96
CA ALA A 45 3.00 6.76 -3.21
C ALA A 45 2.49 8.06 -3.81
N GLN A 46 2.60 8.23 -5.13
CA GLN A 46 2.14 9.42 -5.85
C GLN A 46 0.63 9.62 -5.75
N LEU A 47 -0.15 8.56 -5.99
CA LEU A 47 -1.62 8.63 -5.95
C LEU A 47 -2.14 8.94 -4.55
N ILE A 48 -1.61 8.24 -3.54
CA ILE A 48 -2.03 8.42 -2.14
C ILE A 48 -1.59 9.79 -1.62
N SER A 49 -0.36 10.23 -1.92
CA SER A 49 0.12 11.55 -1.55
C SER A 49 -0.75 12.66 -2.14
N THR A 50 -1.14 12.53 -3.41
CA THR A 50 -2.06 13.46 -4.06
C THR A 50 -3.44 13.47 -3.39
N ALA A 51 -3.96 12.29 -3.03
CA ALA A 51 -5.26 12.18 -2.36
C ALA A 51 -5.24 12.76 -0.93
N LEU A 52 -4.16 12.54 -0.18
CA LEU A 52 -3.94 13.12 1.14
C LEU A 52 -3.82 14.65 1.08
N ALA A 53 -3.03 15.17 0.14
CA ALA A 53 -2.84 16.61 -0.04
C ALA A 53 -4.16 17.34 -0.37
N ARG A 54 -5.03 16.75 -1.19
CA ARG A 54 -6.38 17.28 -1.46
C ARG A 54 -7.24 17.40 -0.20
N ARG A 55 -6.99 16.56 0.81
CA ARG A 55 -7.67 16.56 2.11
C ARG A 55 -6.96 17.41 3.17
N GLY A 56 -5.83 18.02 2.81
CA GLY A 56 -5.04 18.89 3.70
C GLY A 56 -4.04 18.14 4.59
N PHE A 57 -3.82 16.84 4.38
CA PHE A 57 -2.78 16.08 5.04
C PHE A 57 -1.44 16.19 4.30
N ILE A 58 -0.34 16.06 5.04
CA ILE A 58 1.01 15.99 4.50
C ILE A 58 1.51 14.56 4.64
N PRO A 59 1.81 13.85 3.54
CA PRO A 59 2.37 12.51 3.60
C PRO A 59 3.84 12.55 4.01
N ILE A 60 4.26 11.61 4.87
CA ILE A 60 5.66 11.29 5.16
C ILE A 60 5.94 9.93 4.54
N LEU A 61 6.81 9.90 3.53
CA LEU A 61 7.17 8.68 2.85
C LEU A 61 8.28 7.95 3.61
N CYS A 62 8.03 6.69 3.98
CA CYS A 62 8.96 5.78 4.61
C CYS A 62 9.16 4.55 3.72
N THR A 63 10.40 4.26 3.32
CA THR A 63 10.70 3.15 2.43
C THR A 63 11.72 2.22 3.05
N GLN A 64 11.47 0.93 2.97
CA GLN A 64 12.39 -0.09 3.46
C GLN A 64 13.33 -0.49 2.33
N THR A 65 14.62 -0.60 2.65
CA THR A 65 15.63 -1.16 1.75
C THR A 65 16.42 -2.21 2.50
N ALA A 66 16.93 -3.19 1.79
CA ALA A 66 17.78 -4.22 2.40
C ALA A 66 18.99 -3.57 3.09
N GLY A 67 19.17 -3.83 4.39
CA GLY A 67 20.21 -3.20 5.22
C GLY A 67 19.92 -1.75 5.64
N GLY A 68 18.74 -1.23 5.31
CA GLY A 68 18.27 0.10 5.73
C GLY A 68 17.45 0.08 7.01
N VAL A 69 16.65 1.13 7.19
CA VAL A 69 15.78 1.30 8.36
C VAL A 69 14.65 0.28 8.33
N HIS A 70 14.39 -0.37 9.45
CA HIS A 70 13.30 -1.33 9.61
C HIS A 70 11.94 -0.63 9.77
N GLU A 71 10.85 -1.33 9.41
CA GLU A 71 9.49 -0.79 9.56
C GLU A 71 9.19 -0.38 11.01
N ASP A 72 9.69 -1.10 12.00
CA ASP A 72 9.52 -0.77 13.42
C ASP A 72 10.11 0.60 13.79
N ASP A 73 11.28 0.92 13.24
CA ASP A 73 11.95 2.21 13.50
C ASP A 73 11.14 3.36 12.87
N TYR A 74 10.62 3.16 11.66
CA TYR A 74 9.72 4.13 11.03
C TYR A 74 8.43 4.32 11.82
N VAL A 75 7.81 3.24 12.26
CA VAL A 75 6.59 3.29 13.08
C VAL A 75 6.85 4.08 14.35
N GLN A 76 7.97 3.82 15.05
CA GLN A 76 8.32 4.55 16.27
C GLN A 76 8.54 6.05 15.99
N GLN A 77 9.31 6.39 14.95
CA GLN A 77 9.53 7.77 14.56
C GLN A 77 8.23 8.51 14.20
N LEU A 78 7.33 7.85 13.48
CA LEU A 78 6.02 8.43 13.13
C LEU A 78 5.15 8.68 14.36
N LEU A 79 5.18 7.77 15.35
CA LEU A 79 4.50 7.95 16.64
C LEU A 79 5.08 9.15 17.40
N ASP A 80 6.42 9.26 17.49
CA ASP A 80 7.11 10.34 18.18
C ASP A 80 6.83 11.72 17.54
N HIS A 81 6.62 11.74 16.23
CA HIS A 81 6.22 12.95 15.48
C HIS A 81 4.73 13.23 15.51
N GLY A 82 3.92 12.44 16.21
CA GLY A 82 2.50 12.66 16.38
C GLY A 82 1.72 12.66 15.06
N VAL A 83 1.97 11.69 14.19
CA VAL A 83 1.22 11.57 12.94
C VAL A 83 -0.27 11.31 13.19
N ALA A 84 -1.12 11.81 12.31
CA ALA A 84 -2.58 11.66 12.39
C ALA A 84 -3.05 10.25 11.97
N GLY A 85 -2.20 9.46 11.34
CA GLY A 85 -2.48 8.10 10.89
C GLY A 85 -1.35 7.52 10.07
N MET A 86 -1.45 6.22 9.77
CA MET A 86 -0.47 5.47 8.98
C MET A 86 -1.16 4.66 7.89
N ILE A 87 -0.51 4.57 6.72
CA ILE A 87 -0.91 3.71 5.61
C ILE A 87 0.27 2.80 5.29
N ASN A 88 0.10 1.50 5.49
CA ASN A 88 1.12 0.50 5.23
C ASN A 88 0.78 -0.26 3.94
N ILE A 89 1.66 -0.20 2.95
CA ILE A 89 1.49 -0.84 1.65
C ILE A 89 2.47 -1.99 1.51
N SER A 90 1.98 -3.22 1.42
CA SER A 90 2.80 -4.43 1.25
C SER A 90 3.99 -4.48 2.21
N GLY A 91 3.80 -3.98 3.43
CA GLY A 91 4.80 -4.04 4.50
C GLY A 91 4.82 -5.41 5.18
N LEU A 92 5.34 -5.44 6.39
CA LEU A 92 5.45 -6.69 7.17
C LEU A 92 4.10 -7.35 7.48
N HIS A 93 2.98 -6.61 7.41
CA HIS A 93 1.63 -7.16 7.51
C HIS A 93 1.25 -8.07 6.32
N ALA A 94 1.93 -7.95 5.20
CA ALA A 94 1.71 -8.77 4.00
C ALA A 94 2.71 -9.93 3.89
N ASP A 95 3.59 -10.11 4.89
CA ASP A 95 4.57 -11.20 5.00
C ASP A 95 4.12 -12.16 6.10
N SER A 96 3.78 -13.41 5.75
CA SER A 96 3.28 -14.43 6.70
C SER A 96 4.32 -14.87 7.73
N ASP A 97 5.61 -14.66 7.46
CA ASP A 97 6.70 -14.96 8.39
C ASP A 97 6.89 -13.84 9.43
N SER A 98 6.24 -12.71 9.24
CA SER A 98 6.34 -11.55 10.13
C SER A 98 5.38 -11.66 11.32
N LYS A 99 5.81 -11.12 12.46
CA LYS A 99 4.96 -11.06 13.66
C LYS A 99 4.05 -9.83 13.60
N PRO A 100 2.71 -9.98 13.69
CA PRO A 100 1.78 -8.87 13.54
C PRO A 100 1.61 -8.00 14.80
N GLY A 101 2.27 -8.30 15.90
CA GLY A 101 2.04 -7.67 17.21
C GLY A 101 2.14 -6.14 17.21
N ARG A 102 2.99 -5.55 16.33
CA ARG A 102 3.10 -4.09 16.18
C ARG A 102 1.79 -3.43 15.74
N TYR A 103 1.04 -4.07 14.84
CA TYR A 103 -0.20 -3.51 14.31
C TYR A 103 -1.32 -3.57 15.34
N PHE A 104 -1.38 -4.63 16.16
CA PHE A 104 -2.27 -4.71 17.31
C PHE A 104 -1.97 -3.59 18.32
N ARG A 105 -0.68 -3.37 18.63
CA ARG A 105 -0.27 -2.27 19.51
C ARG A 105 -0.66 -0.90 18.95
N LEU A 106 -0.47 -0.66 17.65
CA LEU A 106 -0.92 0.59 17.01
C LEU A 106 -2.43 0.78 17.17
N ARG A 107 -3.21 -0.28 16.99
CA ARG A 107 -4.67 -0.27 17.17
C ARG A 107 -5.06 0.02 18.62
N GLU A 108 -4.38 -0.59 19.59
CA GLU A 108 -4.58 -0.34 21.04
C GLU A 108 -4.26 1.12 21.42
N LEU A 109 -3.25 1.71 20.81
CA LEU A 109 -2.91 3.13 20.97
C LEU A 109 -3.90 4.08 20.30
N GLY A 110 -4.93 3.56 19.61
CA GLY A 110 -5.89 4.37 18.88
C GLY A 110 -5.34 5.02 17.62
N MET A 111 -4.18 4.54 17.10
CA MET A 111 -3.58 5.07 15.87
C MET A 111 -4.44 4.67 14.67
N PRO A 112 -4.95 5.65 13.89
CA PRO A 112 -5.63 5.37 12.63
C PRO A 112 -4.69 4.66 11.65
N LEU A 113 -5.06 3.46 11.22
CA LEU A 113 -4.23 2.58 10.41
C LEU A 113 -5.02 2.05 9.22
N VAL A 114 -4.41 2.04 8.04
CA VAL A 114 -4.92 1.39 6.83
C VAL A 114 -3.86 0.43 6.30
N LEU A 115 -4.26 -0.81 5.99
CA LEU A 115 -3.39 -1.81 5.39
C LEU A 115 -3.73 -2.00 3.91
N VAL A 116 -2.71 -2.12 3.07
CA VAL A 116 -2.87 -2.38 1.63
C VAL A 116 -2.11 -3.65 1.25
N ASN A 117 -2.77 -4.53 0.51
CA ASN A 117 -2.29 -5.84 0.02
C ASN A 117 -2.21 -6.98 1.05
N GLY A 118 -2.45 -6.73 2.32
CA GLY A 118 -2.44 -7.78 3.33
C GLY A 118 -3.44 -7.48 4.45
N ALA A 119 -4.21 -8.46 4.86
CA ALA A 119 -5.03 -8.43 6.05
C ALA A 119 -4.34 -9.20 7.18
N ILE A 120 -4.56 -8.78 8.41
CA ILE A 120 -4.11 -9.50 9.60
C ILE A 120 -5.35 -10.04 10.31
N ASP A 121 -5.39 -11.35 10.52
CA ASP A 121 -6.50 -12.00 11.19
C ASP A 121 -6.69 -11.47 12.61
N GLY A 122 -7.92 -11.11 12.94
CA GLY A 122 -8.28 -10.56 14.26
C GLY A 122 -7.95 -9.08 14.45
N LEU A 123 -7.33 -8.41 13.48
CA LEU A 123 -7.08 -6.97 13.54
C LEU A 123 -8.19 -6.19 12.81
N ASP A 124 -8.99 -5.45 13.58
CA ASP A 124 -10.08 -4.61 13.07
C ASP A 124 -9.54 -3.24 12.60
N VAL A 125 -9.05 -3.19 11.37
CA VAL A 125 -8.61 -1.97 10.67
C VAL A 125 -8.99 -2.05 9.19
N PRO A 126 -9.25 -0.92 8.51
CA PRO A 126 -9.50 -0.90 7.08
C PRO A 126 -8.36 -1.56 6.30
N THR A 127 -8.73 -2.53 5.45
CA THR A 127 -7.79 -3.22 4.58
C THR A 127 -8.26 -3.13 3.13
N ILE A 128 -7.33 -2.82 2.22
CA ILE A 128 -7.58 -2.72 0.78
C ILE A 128 -6.66 -3.72 0.08
N ALA A 129 -7.22 -4.61 -0.70
CA ALA A 129 -6.45 -5.57 -1.51
C ALA A 129 -7.17 -5.85 -2.81
N ASN A 130 -6.40 -6.31 -3.81
CA ASN A 130 -6.97 -6.91 -5.00
C ASN A 130 -7.61 -8.26 -4.65
N ASP A 131 -8.61 -8.67 -5.43
CA ASP A 131 -9.06 -10.05 -5.42
C ASP A 131 -8.09 -10.90 -6.26
N ASP A 132 -7.02 -11.34 -5.59
CA ASP A 132 -5.96 -12.12 -6.22
C ASP A 132 -6.47 -13.46 -6.75
N VAL A 133 -7.51 -14.04 -6.12
CA VAL A 133 -8.12 -15.31 -6.54
C VAL A 133 -8.88 -15.10 -7.83
N ALA A 134 -9.81 -14.14 -7.87
CA ALA A 134 -10.58 -13.82 -9.06
C ALA A 134 -9.68 -13.41 -10.23
N ALA A 135 -8.62 -12.64 -9.98
CA ALA A 135 -7.67 -12.25 -11.03
C ALA A 135 -6.99 -13.47 -11.68
N ILE A 136 -6.59 -14.46 -10.89
CA ILE A 136 -6.00 -15.70 -11.40
C ILE A 136 -7.06 -16.56 -12.12
N GLU A 137 -8.26 -16.67 -11.58
CA GLU A 137 -9.36 -17.40 -12.21
C GLU A 137 -9.69 -16.86 -13.59
N MET A 138 -9.76 -15.53 -13.73
CA MET A 138 -9.97 -14.88 -15.03
C MET A 138 -8.84 -15.17 -16.02
N ALA A 139 -7.58 -15.14 -15.56
CA ALA A 139 -6.44 -15.44 -16.42
C ALA A 139 -6.44 -16.91 -16.90
N ILE A 140 -6.73 -17.86 -16.00
CA ILE A 140 -6.81 -19.28 -16.36
C ILE A 140 -7.99 -19.55 -17.30
N ALA A 141 -9.17 -18.99 -17.02
CA ALA A 141 -10.33 -19.11 -17.88
C ALA A 141 -10.02 -18.64 -19.31
N HIS A 142 -9.41 -17.46 -19.44
CA HIS A 142 -9.02 -16.93 -20.75
C HIS A 142 -8.03 -17.84 -21.48
N LEU A 143 -7.01 -18.36 -20.81
CA LEU A 143 -6.04 -19.26 -21.44
C LEU A 143 -6.67 -20.59 -21.85
N THR A 144 -7.58 -21.14 -21.06
CA THR A 144 -8.29 -22.38 -21.40
C THR A 144 -9.27 -22.19 -22.55
N GLU A 145 -9.96 -21.05 -22.65
CA GLU A 145 -10.79 -20.69 -23.81
C GLU A 145 -9.97 -20.62 -25.11
N LEU A 146 -8.69 -20.23 -25.01
CA LEU A 146 -7.76 -20.26 -26.17
C LEU A 146 -7.17 -21.66 -26.44
N GLY A 147 -7.59 -22.68 -25.71
CA GLY A 147 -7.17 -24.07 -25.90
C GLY A 147 -5.87 -24.48 -25.18
N HIS A 148 -5.36 -23.65 -24.29
CA HIS A 148 -4.18 -24.01 -23.50
C HIS A 148 -4.57 -24.98 -22.37
N VAL A 149 -3.96 -26.18 -22.37
CA VAL A 149 -4.19 -27.23 -21.35
C VAL A 149 -3.04 -27.35 -20.34
N ARG A 150 -1.87 -26.85 -20.68
CA ARG A 150 -0.67 -26.89 -19.83
C ARG A 150 -0.27 -25.46 -19.49
N ILE A 151 -0.68 -25.01 -18.31
CA ILE A 151 -0.48 -23.63 -17.85
C ILE A 151 0.39 -23.67 -16.59
N GLY A 152 1.45 -22.86 -16.58
CA GLY A 152 2.32 -22.69 -15.44
C GLY A 152 2.17 -21.30 -14.84
N LEU A 153 2.29 -21.16 -13.51
CA LEU A 153 2.33 -19.90 -12.79
C LEU A 153 3.74 -19.59 -12.32
N ALA A 154 4.34 -18.51 -12.83
CA ALA A 154 5.54 -17.93 -12.24
C ALA A 154 5.11 -16.97 -11.14
N ALA A 155 5.46 -17.30 -9.89
CA ALA A 155 5.07 -16.52 -8.71
C ALA A 155 6.29 -16.03 -7.95
N GLY A 156 6.11 -14.99 -7.12
CA GLY A 156 7.10 -14.55 -6.16
C GLY A 156 7.19 -15.49 -4.94
N PRO A 157 7.96 -15.10 -3.90
CA PRO A 157 8.08 -15.90 -2.67
C PRO A 157 6.71 -16.13 -2.01
N ASP A 158 6.45 -17.37 -1.61
CA ASP A 158 5.17 -17.87 -1.08
C ASP A 158 4.88 -17.44 0.37
N ARG A 159 5.78 -16.71 1.01
CA ARG A 159 5.51 -16.04 2.28
C ARG A 159 4.64 -14.78 2.14
N PHE A 160 4.56 -14.18 0.96
CA PHE A 160 3.74 -12.97 0.78
C PHE A 160 2.27 -13.31 0.55
N ILE A 161 1.38 -12.72 1.35
CA ILE A 161 -0.07 -12.95 1.32
C ILE A 161 -0.67 -12.84 -0.09
N PRO A 162 -0.37 -11.83 -0.92
CA PRO A 162 -0.87 -11.78 -2.29
C PRO A 162 -0.40 -12.97 -3.15
N VAL A 163 0.82 -13.48 -2.91
CA VAL A 163 1.34 -14.66 -3.63
C VAL A 163 0.61 -15.93 -3.19
N ILE A 164 0.42 -16.10 -1.87
CA ILE A 164 -0.34 -17.23 -1.30
C ILE A 164 -1.74 -17.29 -1.93
N ARG A 165 -2.45 -16.15 -2.01
CA ARG A 165 -3.79 -16.05 -2.61
C ARG A 165 -3.78 -16.43 -4.09
N LYS A 166 -2.80 -15.94 -4.87
CA LYS A 166 -2.63 -16.30 -6.29
C LYS A 166 -2.35 -17.78 -6.49
N LEU A 167 -1.48 -18.36 -5.68
CA LEU A 167 -1.17 -19.81 -5.72
C LEU A 167 -2.41 -20.65 -5.40
N TRP A 168 -3.20 -20.22 -4.42
CA TRP A 168 -4.45 -20.89 -4.06
C TRP A 168 -5.49 -20.78 -5.18
N GLY A 169 -5.71 -19.60 -5.72
CA GLY A 169 -6.60 -19.38 -6.88
C GLY A 169 -6.17 -20.19 -8.10
N PHE A 170 -4.86 -20.26 -8.38
CA PHE A 170 -4.32 -21.04 -9.49
C PHE A 170 -4.62 -22.55 -9.34
N ARG A 171 -4.35 -23.12 -8.17
CA ARG A 171 -4.63 -24.56 -7.92
C ARG A 171 -6.13 -24.86 -8.06
N GLY A 172 -6.99 -23.99 -7.51
CA GLY A 172 -8.44 -24.15 -7.63
C GLY A 172 -8.94 -24.02 -9.07
N ALA A 173 -8.46 -23.04 -9.82
CA ALA A 173 -8.83 -22.86 -11.22
C ALA A 173 -8.37 -24.03 -12.09
N MET A 174 -7.12 -24.45 -11.97
CA MET A 174 -6.58 -25.60 -12.73
C MET A 174 -7.36 -26.89 -12.44
N ALA A 175 -7.69 -27.17 -11.18
CA ALA A 175 -8.49 -28.36 -10.83
C ALA A 175 -9.86 -28.39 -11.51
N ARG A 176 -10.49 -27.24 -11.75
CA ARG A 176 -11.78 -27.15 -12.46
C ARG A 176 -11.67 -27.29 -13.99
N HIS A 177 -10.53 -26.95 -14.56
CA HIS A 177 -10.33 -26.95 -16.02
C HIS A 177 -9.57 -28.20 -16.54
N THR A 178 -9.03 -29.04 -15.66
CA THR A 178 -8.35 -30.31 -16.02
C THR A 178 -9.24 -31.54 -15.81
N SER A 179 -10.51 -31.34 -15.44
CA SER A 179 -11.56 -32.38 -15.34
C SER A 179 -12.38 -32.38 -16.59
#